data_ff3a8ffe4366c8b9a8f8cc47802ea6d6
#
_entry.id   ff3a8ffe4366c8b9a8f8cc47802ea6d6
#
_cell.length_a   1.000
_cell.length_b   1.000
_cell.length_c   1.000
_cell.angle_alpha   90.00
_cell.angle_beta   90.00
_cell.angle_gamma   90.00
#
_symmetry.space_group_name_H-M   'P 1'
#
loop_
_entity.id
_entity.type
_entity.pdbx_description
1 polymer ?
#
loop_
_entity_poly.entity_id
_entity_poly.type
_entity_poly.pdbx_seq_one_letter_code
_entity_poly.pdbx_strand_id
1 'polypeptide(L)'
;MEKERTSEKLRRFIHPLVLKALSATRNFRLEVSGTIPEGQPFLFVANHYCIDDVPTVGEVIGRHVYALVSDEDRGTLSGLALDVNGVVWTNRLDKEARRQSKEELVRHLRLGHSVLMYPEATWNLSPNLPMLPMNYGCITISLETGVPILPIYLHFAEGVCRVEINQPFYPGEDKTAAIGELRDIMASSAWRFWEQEPVLSRAELDMNLWENNIWDRYQKYDRARKDPEGVRRYETSLIFHPKGQVEPEEVFEHLNALIPSRENAFLLRER
;
A
#
# COMPACT_ATOMS: atom_id res chain seq x y z
N MET A 1 17.79 23.37 15.35
CA MET A 1 17.04 23.16 14.08
C MET A 1 17.96 22.46 13.10
N GLU A 2 17.59 21.28 12.69
CA GLU A 2 18.29 20.53 11.65
C GLU A 2 18.08 21.23 10.31
N LYS A 3 19.15 21.30 9.49
CA LYS A 3 19.08 21.99 8.19
C LYS A 3 18.89 20.97 7.05
N GLU A 4 18.08 21.35 6.09
CA GLU A 4 17.89 20.60 4.84
C GLU A 4 19.24 20.50 4.08
N ARG A 5 19.56 19.30 3.60
CA ARG A 5 20.78 19.03 2.80
C ARG A 5 20.63 19.60 1.38
N THR A 6 21.76 19.97 0.76
CA THR A 6 21.75 20.49 -0.62
C THR A 6 21.17 19.48 -1.61
N SER A 7 21.44 18.18 -1.41
CA SER A 7 20.88 17.11 -2.24
C SER A 7 19.35 17.04 -2.16
N GLU A 8 18.77 17.32 -1.01
CA GLU A 8 17.30 17.33 -0.79
C GLU A 8 16.62 18.46 -1.57
N LYS A 9 17.26 19.63 -1.61
CA LYS A 9 16.78 20.78 -2.40
C LYS A 9 16.83 20.47 -3.91
N LEU A 10 17.92 19.86 -4.38
CA LEU A 10 18.07 19.48 -5.77
C LEU A 10 16.99 18.47 -6.20
N ARG A 11 16.71 17.46 -5.38
CA ARG A 11 15.68 16.46 -5.66
C ARG A 11 14.30 17.09 -5.86
N ARG A 12 13.91 18.01 -5.00
CA ARG A 12 12.65 18.74 -5.14
C ARG A 12 12.59 19.56 -6.45
N PHE A 13 13.71 20.10 -6.86
CA PHE A 13 13.80 20.87 -8.10
C PHE A 13 13.64 19.99 -9.35
N ILE A 14 14.24 18.79 -9.38
CA ILE A 14 14.16 17.88 -10.52
C ILE A 14 12.90 17.01 -10.54
N HIS A 15 12.18 16.90 -9.42
CA HIS A 15 11.02 16.04 -9.27
C HIS A 15 9.94 16.22 -10.36
N PRO A 16 9.55 17.43 -10.80
CA PRO A 16 8.57 17.59 -11.88
C PRO A 16 8.98 16.92 -13.19
N LEU A 17 10.29 16.88 -13.48
CA LEU A 17 10.81 16.18 -14.66
C LEU A 17 10.70 14.67 -14.50
N VAL A 18 11.00 14.16 -13.30
CA VAL A 18 10.85 12.73 -12.96
C VAL A 18 9.39 12.32 -13.11
N LEU A 19 8.44 13.07 -12.55
CA LEU A 19 7.02 12.79 -12.69
C LEU A 19 6.57 12.77 -14.15
N LYS A 20 6.99 13.76 -14.94
CA LYS A 20 6.66 13.82 -16.37
C LYS A 20 7.18 12.61 -17.13
N ALA A 21 8.38 12.13 -16.82
CA ALA A 21 8.94 10.92 -17.43
C ALA A 21 8.13 9.67 -17.01
N LEU A 22 7.75 9.55 -15.76
CA LEU A 22 6.94 8.43 -15.26
C LEU A 22 5.54 8.43 -15.90
N SER A 23 4.87 9.58 -15.95
CA SER A 23 3.55 9.71 -16.61
C SER A 23 3.59 9.33 -18.09
N ALA A 24 4.69 9.61 -18.78
CA ALA A 24 4.84 9.28 -20.20
C ALA A 24 4.96 7.75 -20.47
N THR A 25 5.35 6.97 -19.48
CA THR A 25 5.46 5.49 -19.58
C THR A 25 4.19 4.77 -19.18
N ARG A 26 3.21 5.47 -18.64
CA ARG A 26 1.94 4.92 -18.17
C ARG A 26 1.11 4.40 -19.35
N ASN A 27 0.56 3.19 -19.20
CA ASN A 27 -0.27 2.52 -20.18
C ASN A 27 -1.75 2.34 -19.76
N PHE A 28 -2.19 3.12 -18.77
CA PHE A 28 -3.56 3.13 -18.26
C PHE A 28 -4.08 4.56 -18.09
N ARG A 29 -5.39 4.73 -18.06
CA ARG A 29 -6.04 6.00 -17.77
C ARG A 29 -6.05 6.23 -16.26
N LEU A 30 -5.72 7.43 -15.82
CA LEU A 30 -5.75 7.83 -14.42
C LEU A 30 -7.00 8.68 -14.14
N GLU A 31 -7.80 8.27 -13.16
CA GLU A 31 -8.95 9.00 -12.64
C GLU A 31 -8.72 9.30 -11.17
N VAL A 32 -8.73 10.57 -10.78
CA VAL A 32 -8.45 10.97 -9.41
C VAL A 32 -9.66 11.68 -8.81
N SER A 33 -10.07 11.26 -7.63
CA SER A 33 -11.09 11.89 -6.80
C SER A 33 -10.49 12.40 -5.49
N GLY A 34 -11.07 13.46 -4.95
CA GLY A 34 -10.53 14.15 -3.78
C GLY A 34 -9.42 15.13 -4.13
N THR A 35 -8.89 15.80 -3.12
CA THR A 35 -7.86 16.83 -3.25
C THR A 35 -6.86 16.76 -2.11
N ILE A 36 -5.60 17.10 -2.40
CA ILE A 36 -4.56 17.21 -1.37
C ILE A 36 -4.58 18.64 -0.83
N PRO A 37 -4.81 18.84 0.48
CA PRO A 37 -4.74 20.17 1.07
C PRO A 37 -3.32 20.77 0.93
N GLU A 38 -3.26 22.06 0.74
CA GLU A 38 -2.01 22.81 0.63
C GLU A 38 -1.51 23.31 1.99
N GLY A 39 -0.26 23.78 2.03
CA GLY A 39 0.29 24.53 3.14
C GLY A 39 0.91 23.70 4.27
N GLN A 40 0.83 22.39 4.24
CA GLN A 40 1.45 21.53 5.26
C GLN A 40 2.04 20.23 4.68
N PRO A 41 2.99 19.61 5.37
CA PRO A 41 3.44 18.26 5.02
C PRO A 41 2.37 17.23 5.39
N PHE A 42 2.42 16.09 4.72
CA PHE A 42 1.60 14.91 5.02
C PHE A 42 2.46 13.66 5.13
N LEU A 43 2.04 12.76 5.98
CA LEU A 43 2.38 11.35 5.90
C LEU A 43 1.35 10.69 4.96
N PHE A 44 1.70 10.57 3.67
CA PHE A 44 0.87 9.85 2.72
C PHE A 44 0.93 8.36 3.00
N VAL A 45 -0.23 7.73 2.98
CA VAL A 45 -0.38 6.28 3.15
C VAL A 45 -1.19 5.74 1.99
N ALA A 46 -0.64 4.75 1.30
CA ALA A 46 -1.31 4.12 0.16
C ALA A 46 -1.39 2.59 0.31
N ASN A 47 -2.37 1.96 -0.34
CA ASN A 47 -2.42 0.53 -0.51
C ASN A 47 -1.40 0.06 -1.57
N HIS A 48 -0.98 -1.21 -1.50
CA HIS A 48 0.08 -1.74 -2.35
C HIS A 48 -0.42 -2.89 -3.22
N TYR A 49 -0.49 -2.66 -4.51
CA TYR A 49 -1.08 -3.58 -5.49
C TYR A 49 -0.08 -4.15 -6.49
N CYS A 50 0.78 -3.27 -7.03
CA CYS A 50 1.66 -3.62 -8.13
C CYS A 50 2.82 -2.61 -8.27
N ILE A 51 3.71 -2.85 -9.22
CA ILE A 51 4.87 -2.00 -9.47
C ILE A 51 4.48 -0.56 -9.92
N ASP A 52 3.29 -0.39 -10.48
CA ASP A 52 2.81 0.91 -10.97
C ASP A 52 2.31 1.83 -9.84
N ASP A 53 2.15 1.33 -8.61
CA ASP A 53 1.60 2.10 -7.48
C ASP A 53 2.47 3.30 -7.12
N VAL A 54 3.76 3.08 -6.93
CA VAL A 54 4.70 4.12 -6.47
C VAL A 54 4.76 5.30 -7.44
N PRO A 55 4.98 5.10 -8.76
CA PRO A 55 4.94 6.18 -9.71
C PRO A 55 3.58 6.86 -9.82
N THR A 56 2.48 6.08 -9.74
CA THR A 56 1.12 6.63 -9.81
C THR A 56 0.79 7.51 -8.60
N VAL A 57 1.11 7.05 -7.39
CA VAL A 57 0.93 7.86 -6.17
C VAL A 57 1.80 9.11 -6.23
N GLY A 58 3.04 8.99 -6.70
CA GLY A 58 3.92 10.15 -6.91
C GLY A 58 3.33 11.19 -7.86
N GLU A 59 2.74 10.74 -8.99
CA GLU A 59 2.04 11.60 -9.94
C GLU A 59 0.83 12.29 -9.31
N VAL A 60 0.00 11.54 -8.58
CA VAL A 60 -1.20 12.06 -7.90
C VAL A 60 -0.83 13.10 -6.82
N ILE A 61 0.23 12.86 -6.06
CA ILE A 61 0.72 13.81 -5.06
C ILE A 61 1.24 15.10 -5.71
N GLY A 62 1.84 15.03 -6.89
CA GLY A 62 2.28 16.17 -7.69
C GLY A 62 3.40 16.99 -7.06
N ARG A 63 3.95 16.59 -5.92
CA ARG A 63 5.09 17.21 -5.24
C ARG A 63 6.05 16.16 -4.71
N HIS A 64 7.29 16.56 -4.46
CA HIS A 64 8.32 15.64 -3.97
C HIS A 64 7.94 15.03 -2.61
N VAL A 65 8.08 13.72 -2.50
CA VAL A 65 7.90 12.95 -1.27
C VAL A 65 9.04 11.97 -1.06
N TYR A 66 9.40 11.68 0.17
CA TYR A 66 10.35 10.64 0.53
C TYR A 66 9.60 9.34 0.79
N ALA A 67 9.66 8.41 -0.16
CA ALA A 67 9.00 7.12 -0.01
C ALA A 67 9.85 6.15 0.81
N LEU A 68 9.21 5.39 1.69
CA LEU A 68 9.83 4.24 2.36
C LEU A 68 9.82 3.05 1.40
N VAL A 69 10.99 2.52 1.07
CA VAL A 69 11.16 1.44 0.09
C VAL A 69 12.05 0.34 0.66
N SER A 70 11.75 -0.91 0.30
CA SER A 70 12.59 -2.07 0.65
C SER A 70 13.94 -1.99 -0.04
N ASP A 71 15.01 -2.34 0.68
CA ASP A 71 16.39 -2.36 0.17
C ASP A 71 16.66 -3.47 -0.86
N GLU A 72 15.70 -4.35 -1.09
CA GLU A 72 15.77 -5.46 -2.06
C GLU A 72 15.97 -4.99 -3.50
N ASP A 73 15.43 -3.81 -3.85
CA ASP A 73 15.58 -3.21 -5.18
C ASP A 73 16.82 -2.30 -5.28
N ARG A 74 17.59 -2.15 -4.20
CA ARG A 74 18.79 -1.33 -4.18
C ARG A 74 19.85 -1.88 -5.14
N GLY A 75 20.37 -1.02 -6.00
CA GLY A 75 21.35 -1.40 -7.03
C GLY A 75 20.75 -1.93 -8.33
N THR A 76 19.41 -2.05 -8.45
CA THR A 76 18.73 -2.28 -9.72
C THR A 76 18.54 -0.96 -10.49
N LEU A 77 18.16 -1.03 -11.77
CA LEU A 77 17.82 0.19 -12.55
C LEU A 77 16.65 0.96 -11.91
N SER A 78 15.64 0.24 -11.43
CA SER A 78 14.52 0.83 -10.68
C SER A 78 15.01 1.47 -9.38
N GLY A 79 15.91 0.80 -8.64
CA GLY A 79 16.51 1.32 -7.43
C GLY A 79 17.34 2.59 -7.66
N LEU A 80 18.06 2.69 -8.78
CA LEU A 80 18.77 3.93 -9.14
C LEU A 80 17.81 5.10 -9.39
N ALA A 81 16.67 4.86 -10.06
CA ALA A 81 15.66 5.88 -10.25
C ALA A 81 15.05 6.34 -8.90
N LEU A 82 14.82 5.41 -7.99
CA LEU A 82 14.36 5.68 -6.64
C LEU A 82 15.40 6.49 -5.84
N ASP A 83 16.69 6.15 -5.93
CA ASP A 83 17.78 6.91 -5.29
C ASP A 83 17.83 8.36 -5.78
N VAL A 84 17.66 8.58 -7.07
CA VAL A 84 17.60 9.93 -7.65
C VAL A 84 16.43 10.72 -7.07
N ASN A 85 15.26 10.09 -6.95
CA ASN A 85 14.09 10.72 -6.32
C ASN A 85 14.28 10.93 -4.81
N GLY A 86 15.13 10.15 -4.14
CA GLY A 86 15.41 10.26 -2.71
C GLY A 86 14.42 9.48 -1.87
N VAL A 87 14.54 8.17 -1.88
CA VAL A 87 13.79 7.27 -1.01
C VAL A 87 14.52 7.03 0.30
N VAL A 88 13.78 6.57 1.30
CA VAL A 88 14.31 6.03 2.55
C VAL A 88 14.31 4.51 2.45
N TRP A 89 15.50 3.93 2.36
CA TRP A 89 15.66 2.48 2.27
C TRP A 89 15.46 1.81 3.62
N THR A 90 14.82 0.65 3.62
CA THR A 90 14.65 -0.16 4.82
C THR A 90 14.79 -1.64 4.51
N ASN A 91 15.40 -2.39 5.43
CA ASN A 91 15.30 -3.84 5.43
C ASN A 91 14.08 -4.23 6.29
N ARG A 92 13.11 -4.87 5.66
CA ARG A 92 11.83 -5.24 6.30
C ARG A 92 12.02 -6.27 7.43
N LEU A 93 13.07 -7.08 7.37
CA LEU A 93 13.36 -8.15 8.35
C LEU A 93 14.29 -7.67 9.47
N ASP A 94 15.06 -6.60 9.25
CA ASP A 94 15.99 -6.08 10.25
C ASP A 94 15.33 -5.00 11.12
N LYS A 95 15.29 -5.25 12.43
CA LYS A 95 14.73 -4.34 13.43
C LYS A 95 15.46 -3.01 13.49
N GLU A 96 16.80 -3.03 13.39
CA GLU A 96 17.61 -1.81 13.46
C GLU A 96 17.43 -0.96 12.19
N ALA A 97 17.42 -1.58 11.00
CA ALA A 97 17.13 -0.89 9.76
C ALA A 97 15.74 -0.22 9.78
N ARG A 98 14.73 -0.93 10.30
CA ARG A 98 13.39 -0.34 10.48
C ARG A 98 13.38 0.84 11.46
N ARG A 99 14.18 0.80 12.53
CA ARG A 99 14.31 1.92 13.46
C ARG A 99 14.95 3.13 12.78
N GLN A 100 16.07 2.91 12.08
CA GLN A 100 16.79 3.97 11.37
C GLN A 100 15.95 4.61 10.27
N SER A 101 15.26 3.81 9.47
CA SER A 101 14.36 4.33 8.43
C SER A 101 13.19 5.13 9.02
N LYS A 102 12.62 4.71 10.15
CA LYS A 102 11.61 5.48 10.87
C LYS A 102 12.17 6.85 11.30
N GLU A 103 13.35 6.88 11.90
CA GLU A 103 14.00 8.12 12.35
C GLU A 103 14.25 9.09 11.18
N GLU A 104 14.64 8.57 10.02
CA GLU A 104 14.84 9.40 8.83
C GLU A 104 13.51 9.94 8.29
N LEU A 105 12.42 9.16 8.29
CA LEU A 105 11.09 9.65 7.93
C LEU A 105 10.59 10.75 8.88
N VAL A 106 10.75 10.55 10.19
CA VAL A 106 10.43 11.55 11.22
C VAL A 106 11.22 12.84 10.99
N ARG A 107 12.53 12.72 10.69
CA ARG A 107 13.39 13.85 10.34
C ARG A 107 12.82 14.63 9.13
N HIS A 108 12.44 13.95 8.06
CA HIS A 108 11.88 14.59 6.88
C HIS A 108 10.59 15.35 7.21
N LEU A 109 9.66 14.74 7.94
CA LEU A 109 8.42 15.41 8.35
C LEU A 109 8.68 16.64 9.22
N ARG A 110 9.63 16.59 10.16
CA ARG A 110 10.05 17.74 11.00
C ARG A 110 10.69 18.87 10.20
N LEU A 111 11.31 18.56 9.05
CA LEU A 111 11.81 19.55 8.10
C LEU A 111 10.74 20.13 7.17
N GLY A 112 9.48 19.71 7.32
CA GLY A 112 8.37 20.16 6.49
C GLY A 112 8.25 19.42 5.15
N HIS A 113 8.98 18.30 4.98
CA HIS A 113 8.84 17.45 3.83
C HIS A 113 7.70 16.45 4.04
N SER A 114 7.06 16.03 2.97
CA SER A 114 6.10 14.93 3.02
C SER A 114 6.79 13.59 2.81
N VAL A 115 6.21 12.52 3.38
CA VAL A 115 6.70 11.14 3.20
C VAL A 115 5.58 10.25 2.69
N LEU A 116 5.93 9.13 2.06
CA LEU A 116 5.00 8.12 1.56
C LEU A 116 5.33 6.76 2.16
N MET A 117 4.33 6.06 2.65
CA MET A 117 4.44 4.71 3.17
C MET A 117 3.32 3.82 2.63
N TYR A 118 3.66 2.54 2.50
CA TYR A 118 2.71 1.46 2.23
C TYR A 118 2.60 0.60 3.50
N PRO A 119 1.59 0.81 4.36
CA PRO A 119 1.56 0.21 5.70
C PRO A 119 1.31 -1.30 5.68
N GLU A 120 0.82 -1.85 4.59
CA GLU A 120 0.73 -3.28 4.36
C GLU A 120 2.12 -3.94 4.32
N ALA A 121 3.17 -3.18 3.98
CA ALA A 121 4.57 -3.58 3.87
C ALA A 121 4.85 -4.72 2.88
N THR A 122 3.85 -5.19 2.19
CA THR A 122 3.89 -6.20 1.12
C THR A 122 2.77 -5.93 0.13
N TRP A 123 2.80 -6.59 -1.01
CA TRP A 123 1.77 -6.43 -2.03
C TRP A 123 0.52 -7.21 -1.65
N ASN A 124 -0.63 -6.58 -1.78
CA ASN A 124 -1.90 -7.26 -1.59
C ASN A 124 -2.22 -8.11 -2.83
N LEU A 125 -1.86 -9.37 -2.76
CA LEU A 125 -2.14 -10.36 -3.81
C LEU A 125 -3.46 -11.12 -3.56
N SER A 126 -4.23 -10.71 -2.55
CA SER A 126 -5.52 -11.34 -2.25
C SER A 126 -6.59 -10.86 -3.24
N PRO A 127 -7.39 -11.78 -3.82
CA PRO A 127 -8.52 -11.40 -4.67
C PRO A 127 -9.71 -10.83 -3.88
N ASN A 128 -9.74 -11.03 -2.55
CA ASN A 128 -10.94 -10.81 -1.74
C ASN A 128 -10.74 -9.81 -0.61
N LEU A 129 -9.52 -9.38 -0.34
CA LEU A 129 -9.24 -8.43 0.76
C LEU A 129 -9.02 -7.03 0.18
N PRO A 130 -9.81 -6.04 0.60
CA PRO A 130 -9.60 -4.65 0.19
C PRO A 130 -8.27 -4.10 0.70
N MET A 131 -7.84 -4.54 1.88
CA MET A 131 -6.59 -4.17 2.54
C MET A 131 -6.05 -5.35 3.34
N LEU A 132 -4.75 -5.57 3.27
CA LEU A 132 -4.05 -6.44 4.22
C LEU A 132 -4.00 -5.79 5.61
N PRO A 133 -3.70 -6.56 6.67
CA PRO A 133 -3.38 -5.98 7.97
C PRO A 133 -2.23 -4.98 7.86
N MET A 134 -2.36 -3.84 8.52
CA MET A 134 -1.41 -2.73 8.42
C MET A 134 -0.47 -2.64 9.62
N ASN A 135 0.79 -2.32 9.36
CA ASN A 135 1.78 -2.06 10.40
C ASN A 135 1.54 -0.71 11.11
N TYR A 136 1.81 -0.65 12.40
CA TYR A 136 1.62 0.54 13.24
C TYR A 136 2.60 1.70 12.94
N GLY A 137 3.54 1.53 11.98
CA GLY A 137 4.58 2.50 11.70
C GLY A 137 4.05 3.88 11.35
N CYS A 138 3.04 3.97 10.48
CA CYS A 138 2.43 5.23 10.06
C CYS A 138 1.74 5.94 11.24
N ILE A 139 1.00 5.23 12.07
CA ILE A 139 0.37 5.79 13.27
C ILE A 139 1.44 6.33 14.22
N THR A 140 2.48 5.53 14.48
CA THR A 140 3.57 5.93 15.39
C THR A 140 4.29 7.20 14.91
N ILE A 141 4.57 7.30 13.61
CA ILE A 141 5.24 8.47 13.01
C ILE A 141 4.33 9.71 13.07
N SER A 142 3.05 9.55 12.75
CA SER A 142 2.08 10.65 12.83
C SER A 142 1.95 11.19 14.25
N LEU A 143 1.80 10.33 15.25
CA LEU A 143 1.74 10.73 16.67
C LEU A 143 3.04 11.43 17.14
N GLU A 144 4.21 10.93 16.71
CA GLU A 144 5.51 11.49 17.10
C GLU A 144 5.78 12.86 16.47
N THR A 145 5.26 13.13 15.29
CA THR A 145 5.53 14.35 14.53
C THR A 145 4.39 15.37 14.59
N GLY A 146 3.18 14.94 14.95
CA GLY A 146 1.96 15.74 14.83
C GLY A 146 1.50 15.95 13.38
N VAL A 147 2.16 15.32 12.40
CA VAL A 147 1.80 15.45 10.99
C VAL A 147 0.66 14.49 10.67
N PRO A 148 -0.45 14.97 10.05
CA PRO A 148 -1.58 14.12 9.73
C PRO A 148 -1.23 13.09 8.64
N ILE A 149 -1.92 11.97 8.70
CA ILE A 149 -1.92 10.96 7.64
C ILE A 149 -2.89 11.40 6.55
N LEU A 150 -2.48 11.30 5.28
CA LEU A 150 -3.38 11.47 4.15
C LEU A 150 -3.52 10.13 3.41
N PRO A 151 -4.65 9.42 3.60
CA PRO A 151 -4.86 8.13 2.97
C PRO A 151 -5.17 8.29 1.48
N ILE A 152 -4.50 7.49 0.65
CA ILE A 152 -4.72 7.39 -0.80
C ILE A 152 -5.01 5.94 -1.12
N TYR A 153 -6.11 5.69 -1.84
CA TYR A 153 -6.46 4.35 -2.29
C TYR A 153 -6.41 4.27 -3.80
N LEU A 154 -5.72 3.28 -4.34
CA LEU A 154 -5.62 2.99 -5.76
C LEU A 154 -6.40 1.72 -6.10
N HIS A 155 -7.07 1.74 -7.25
CA HIS A 155 -7.74 0.57 -7.80
C HIS A 155 -7.51 0.49 -9.31
N PHE A 156 -6.99 -0.64 -9.75
CA PHE A 156 -6.70 -0.88 -11.17
C PHE A 156 -7.72 -1.87 -11.74
N ALA A 157 -8.52 -1.42 -12.68
CA ALA A 157 -9.46 -2.25 -13.41
C ALA A 157 -9.59 -1.79 -14.86
N GLU A 158 -9.68 -2.72 -15.81
CA GLU A 158 -10.01 -2.46 -17.22
C GLU A 158 -9.19 -1.33 -17.89
N GLY A 159 -7.88 -1.27 -17.60
CA GLY A 159 -7.01 -0.23 -18.15
C GLY A 159 -7.19 1.16 -17.54
N VAL A 160 -7.89 1.25 -16.41
CA VAL A 160 -8.07 2.47 -15.63
C VAL A 160 -7.46 2.27 -14.25
N CYS A 161 -6.74 3.26 -13.77
CA CYS A 161 -6.39 3.41 -12.36
C CYS A 161 -7.28 4.48 -11.73
N ARG A 162 -8.18 4.09 -10.84
CA ARG A 162 -8.96 5.01 -10.04
C ARG A 162 -8.24 5.27 -8.72
N VAL A 163 -8.14 6.53 -8.36
CA VAL A 163 -7.49 6.96 -7.12
C VAL A 163 -8.43 7.80 -6.31
N GLU A 164 -8.57 7.47 -5.04
CA GLU A 164 -9.29 8.28 -4.08
C GLU A 164 -8.32 8.87 -3.04
N ILE A 165 -8.30 10.19 -2.95
CA ILE A 165 -7.62 10.95 -1.91
C ILE A 165 -8.64 11.20 -0.80
N ASN A 166 -8.42 10.56 0.35
CA ASN A 166 -9.32 10.71 1.49
C ASN A 166 -9.02 12.00 2.28
N GLN A 167 -9.83 12.28 3.31
CA GLN A 167 -9.60 13.42 4.21
C GLN A 167 -8.37 13.15 5.10
N PRO A 168 -7.67 14.20 5.54
CA PRO A 168 -6.59 14.07 6.52
C PRO A 168 -7.06 13.35 7.78
N PHE A 169 -6.32 12.33 8.18
CA PHE A 169 -6.59 11.52 9.35
C PHE A 169 -5.61 11.86 10.47
N TYR A 170 -6.14 12.16 11.63
CA TYR A 170 -5.40 12.49 12.86
C TYR A 170 -5.57 11.31 13.83
N PRO A 171 -4.56 10.43 13.99
CA PRO A 171 -4.70 9.26 14.83
C PRO A 171 -4.84 9.63 16.32
N GLY A 172 -5.73 8.90 17.01
CA GLY A 172 -5.77 8.90 18.47
C GLY A 172 -4.58 8.17 19.11
N GLU A 173 -4.41 8.28 20.42
CA GLU A 173 -3.29 7.68 21.16
C GLU A 173 -3.33 6.14 21.18
N ASP A 174 -4.52 5.54 21.13
CA ASP A 174 -4.69 4.10 20.99
C ASP A 174 -4.33 3.68 19.55
N LYS A 175 -3.12 3.17 19.40
CA LYS A 175 -2.59 2.78 18.09
C LYS A 175 -3.37 1.65 17.43
N THR A 176 -3.95 0.75 18.23
CA THR A 176 -4.73 -0.37 17.71
C THR A 176 -6.06 0.12 17.15
N ALA A 177 -6.74 0.99 17.88
CA ALA A 177 -7.95 1.63 17.37
C ALA A 177 -7.64 2.50 16.13
N ALA A 178 -6.60 3.33 16.20
CA ALA A 178 -6.22 4.23 15.12
C ALA A 178 -5.85 3.50 13.82
N ILE A 179 -5.11 2.39 13.88
CA ILE A 179 -4.77 1.61 12.68
C ILE A 179 -6.01 0.92 12.11
N GLY A 180 -6.93 0.47 12.96
CA GLY A 180 -8.22 -0.07 12.54
C GLY A 180 -9.05 0.97 11.79
N GLU A 181 -9.20 2.18 12.36
CA GLU A 181 -9.91 3.28 11.74
C GLU A 181 -9.31 3.70 10.39
N LEU A 182 -7.98 3.83 10.30
CA LEU A 182 -7.29 4.12 9.05
C LEU A 182 -7.54 3.03 8.00
N ARG A 183 -7.49 1.76 8.41
CA ARG A 183 -7.79 0.63 7.54
C ARG A 183 -9.23 0.68 7.02
N ASP A 184 -10.18 0.99 7.89
CA ASP A 184 -11.60 1.08 7.52
C ASP A 184 -11.85 2.23 6.53
N ILE A 185 -11.17 3.38 6.69
CA ILE A 185 -11.21 4.49 5.73
C ILE A 185 -10.75 3.99 4.34
N MET A 186 -9.60 3.32 4.27
CA MET A 186 -9.03 2.85 3.00
C MET A 186 -9.84 1.70 2.41
N ALA A 187 -10.32 0.77 3.23
CA ALA A 187 -11.18 -0.33 2.79
C ALA A 187 -12.54 0.18 2.26
N SER A 188 -13.06 1.28 2.81
CA SER A 188 -14.26 1.93 2.30
C SER A 188 -14.06 2.52 0.90
N SER A 189 -12.85 3.02 0.60
CA SER A 189 -12.49 3.44 -0.76
C SER A 189 -12.49 2.26 -1.73
N ALA A 190 -11.90 1.11 -1.30
CA ALA A 190 -11.93 -0.12 -2.08
C ALA A 190 -13.35 -0.54 -2.42
N TRP A 191 -14.21 -0.53 -1.41
CA TRP A 191 -15.62 -0.94 -1.54
C TRP A 191 -16.37 -0.05 -2.53
N ARG A 192 -16.21 1.28 -2.45
CA ARG A 192 -16.80 2.23 -3.41
C ARG A 192 -16.38 1.97 -4.85
N PHE A 193 -15.15 1.55 -5.10
CA PHE A 193 -14.70 1.20 -6.44
C PHE A 193 -15.29 -0.14 -6.90
N TRP A 194 -15.33 -1.14 -6.02
CA TRP A 194 -15.92 -2.44 -6.37
C TRP A 194 -17.41 -2.35 -6.67
N GLU A 195 -18.17 -1.49 -5.98
CA GLU A 195 -19.58 -1.26 -6.27
C GLU A 195 -19.84 -0.63 -7.66
N GLN A 196 -18.83 0.00 -8.24
CA GLN A 196 -18.91 0.57 -9.58
C GLN A 196 -18.56 -0.43 -10.69
N GLU A 197 -18.04 -1.60 -10.33
CA GLU A 197 -17.70 -2.64 -11.29
C GLU A 197 -18.91 -3.44 -11.71
N PRO A 198 -18.94 -3.93 -12.97
CA PRO A 198 -20.02 -4.78 -13.45
C PRO A 198 -20.15 -6.03 -12.58
N VAL A 199 -21.35 -6.34 -12.16
CA VAL A 199 -21.63 -7.62 -11.49
C VAL A 199 -21.68 -8.72 -12.54
N LEU A 200 -20.68 -9.60 -12.51
CA LEU A 200 -20.65 -10.78 -13.36
C LEU A 200 -21.43 -11.92 -12.72
N SER A 201 -22.17 -12.69 -13.54
CA SER A 201 -22.75 -13.93 -13.06
C SER A 201 -21.63 -14.94 -12.75
N ARG A 202 -21.88 -15.89 -11.82
CA ARG A 202 -20.91 -16.93 -11.49
C ARG A 202 -20.50 -17.77 -12.72
N ALA A 203 -21.39 -17.91 -13.70
CA ALA A 203 -21.13 -18.62 -14.94
C ALA A 203 -20.20 -17.85 -15.90
N GLU A 204 -20.08 -16.53 -15.73
CA GLU A 204 -19.24 -15.64 -16.53
C GLU A 204 -17.88 -15.37 -15.86
N LEU A 205 -17.69 -15.86 -14.62
CA LEU A 205 -16.40 -15.72 -13.94
C LEU A 205 -15.35 -16.61 -14.60
N ASP A 206 -14.27 -16.00 -15.05
CA ASP A 206 -13.06 -16.73 -15.42
C ASP A 206 -12.49 -17.42 -14.18
N MET A 207 -12.32 -18.74 -14.25
CA MET A 207 -11.71 -19.53 -13.17
C MET A 207 -10.28 -19.09 -12.87
N ASN A 208 -9.61 -18.46 -13.85
CA ASN A 208 -8.27 -17.91 -13.71
C ASN A 208 -8.28 -16.40 -13.44
N LEU A 209 -9.37 -15.88 -12.86
CA LEU A 209 -9.51 -14.45 -12.58
C LEU A 209 -8.33 -13.87 -11.78
N TRP A 210 -7.82 -14.65 -10.81
CA TRP A 210 -6.69 -14.23 -10.00
C TRP A 210 -5.40 -14.12 -10.83
N GLU A 211 -5.08 -15.14 -11.63
CA GLU A 211 -3.93 -15.13 -12.53
C GLU A 211 -4.01 -14.00 -13.54
N ASN A 212 -5.15 -13.85 -14.21
CA ASN A 212 -5.32 -12.90 -15.30
C ASN A 212 -5.33 -11.43 -14.83
N ASN A 213 -5.85 -11.14 -13.66
CA ASN A 213 -6.02 -9.75 -13.20
C ASN A 213 -5.03 -9.31 -12.12
N ILE A 214 -4.61 -10.22 -11.24
CA ILE A 214 -3.73 -9.89 -10.12
C ILE A 214 -2.33 -10.38 -10.41
N TRP A 215 -2.20 -11.66 -10.71
CA TRP A 215 -0.91 -12.31 -10.90
C TRP A 215 -0.14 -11.78 -12.11
N ASP A 216 -0.81 -11.52 -13.23
CA ASP A 216 -0.17 -10.93 -14.42
C ASP A 216 0.41 -9.55 -14.17
N ARG A 217 -0.24 -8.74 -13.34
CA ARG A 217 0.30 -7.45 -12.92
C ARG A 217 1.56 -7.61 -12.07
N TYR A 218 1.54 -8.58 -11.17
CA TYR A 218 2.67 -8.89 -10.31
C TYR A 218 3.87 -9.42 -11.10
N GLN A 219 3.64 -10.21 -12.13
CA GLN A 219 4.71 -10.72 -13.02
C GLN A 219 5.43 -9.63 -13.84
N LYS A 220 4.89 -8.43 -13.92
CA LYS A 220 5.63 -7.27 -14.49
C LYS A 220 6.85 -6.90 -13.65
N TYR A 221 6.85 -7.28 -12.38
CA TYR A 221 8.00 -7.15 -11.50
C TYR A 221 9.10 -8.16 -11.87
N ASP A 222 10.29 -7.68 -12.13
CA ASP A 222 11.38 -8.47 -12.76
C ASP A 222 11.78 -9.71 -11.93
N ARG A 223 11.77 -9.59 -10.59
CA ARG A 223 12.05 -10.71 -9.68
C ARG A 223 10.94 -11.75 -9.71
N ALA A 224 9.67 -11.33 -9.72
CA ALA A 224 8.53 -12.23 -9.79
C ALA A 224 8.49 -12.99 -11.12
N ARG A 225 8.94 -12.38 -12.22
CA ARG A 225 9.05 -13.04 -13.52
C ARG A 225 10.11 -14.14 -13.53
N LYS A 226 11.22 -13.97 -12.77
CA LYS A 226 12.32 -14.95 -12.71
C LYS A 226 12.03 -16.10 -11.76
N ASP A 227 11.42 -15.82 -10.61
CA ASP A 227 11.05 -16.81 -9.59
C ASP A 227 9.69 -16.43 -8.97
N PRO A 228 8.59 -16.70 -9.69
CA PRO A 228 7.26 -16.28 -9.27
C PRO A 228 6.86 -16.88 -7.92
N GLU A 229 7.06 -18.17 -7.73
CA GLU A 229 6.65 -18.86 -6.51
C GLU A 229 7.52 -18.50 -5.29
N GLY A 230 8.81 -18.29 -5.50
CA GLY A 230 9.71 -17.83 -4.43
C GLY A 230 9.36 -16.44 -3.96
N VAL A 231 9.13 -15.52 -4.89
CA VAL A 231 8.74 -14.14 -4.56
C VAL A 231 7.35 -14.10 -3.92
N ARG A 232 6.38 -14.88 -4.41
CA ARG A 232 5.05 -14.99 -3.82
C ARG A 232 5.11 -15.47 -2.37
N ARG A 233 5.84 -16.56 -2.10
CA ARG A 233 6.03 -17.08 -0.73
C ARG A 233 6.69 -16.04 0.18
N TYR A 234 7.69 -15.34 -0.33
CA TYR A 234 8.37 -14.30 0.42
C TYR A 234 7.42 -13.13 0.77
N GLU A 235 6.72 -12.57 -0.20
CA GLU A 235 5.77 -11.48 0.04
C GLU A 235 4.64 -11.91 0.99
N THR A 236 4.10 -13.12 0.83
CA THR A 236 3.09 -13.65 1.75
C THR A 236 3.62 -13.78 3.19
N SER A 237 4.89 -14.15 3.37
CA SER A 237 5.51 -14.24 4.70
C SER A 237 5.69 -12.90 5.41
N LEU A 238 5.55 -11.79 4.68
CA LEU A 238 5.66 -10.43 5.22
C LEU A 238 4.33 -9.84 5.66
N ILE A 239 3.22 -10.54 5.41
CA ILE A 239 1.89 -10.09 5.87
C ILE A 239 1.95 -9.92 7.39
N PHE A 240 1.54 -8.75 7.85
CA PHE A 240 1.53 -8.42 9.26
C PHE A 240 0.39 -9.14 9.96
N HIS A 241 0.70 -9.83 11.05
CA HIS A 241 -0.27 -10.49 11.91
C HIS A 241 -0.37 -9.72 13.24
N PRO A 242 -1.42 -8.90 13.44
CA PRO A 242 -1.61 -8.17 14.69
C PRO A 242 -1.80 -9.13 15.86
N LYS A 243 -1.18 -8.84 17.00
CA LYS A 243 -1.38 -9.65 18.21
C LYS A 243 -2.85 -9.59 18.64
N GLY A 244 -3.42 -10.75 18.94
CA GLY A 244 -4.82 -10.87 19.37
C GLY A 244 -5.85 -10.88 18.25
N GLN A 245 -5.41 -10.84 16.99
CA GLN A 245 -6.29 -11.17 15.88
C GLN A 245 -6.57 -12.67 15.90
N VAL A 246 -7.84 -13.03 15.84
CA VAL A 246 -8.26 -14.44 15.71
C VAL A 246 -8.07 -14.81 14.24
N GLU A 247 -7.31 -15.87 13.97
CA GLU A 247 -7.13 -16.36 12.60
C GLU A 247 -8.47 -16.91 12.06
N PRO A 248 -8.75 -16.78 10.75
CA PRO A 248 -9.98 -17.27 10.16
C PRO A 248 -10.24 -18.74 10.45
N GLU A 249 -9.18 -19.56 10.48
CA GLU A 249 -9.25 -20.98 10.84
C GLU A 249 -9.76 -21.19 12.25
N GLU A 250 -9.32 -20.39 13.23
CA GLU A 250 -9.78 -20.45 14.61
C GLU A 250 -11.25 -20.03 14.75
N VAL A 251 -11.67 -18.99 13.99
CA VAL A 251 -13.08 -18.56 13.99
C VAL A 251 -14.00 -19.67 13.49
N PHE A 252 -13.55 -20.42 12.48
CA PHE A 252 -14.34 -21.46 11.84
C PHE A 252 -14.06 -22.88 12.34
N GLU A 253 -13.15 -23.04 13.31
CA GLU A 253 -12.78 -24.35 13.86
C GLU A 253 -14.02 -25.11 14.38
N HIS A 254 -14.93 -24.41 15.03
CA HIS A 254 -16.17 -25.00 15.55
C HIS A 254 -17.08 -25.53 14.43
N LEU A 255 -16.98 -25.01 13.19
CA LEU A 255 -17.75 -25.52 12.06
C LEU A 255 -17.28 -26.89 11.62
N ASN A 256 -16.00 -27.23 11.85
CA ASN A 256 -15.46 -28.56 11.54
C ASN A 256 -16.00 -29.64 12.48
N ALA A 257 -16.44 -29.24 13.69
CA ALA A 257 -17.05 -30.11 14.67
C ALA A 257 -18.59 -30.22 14.52
N LEU A 258 -19.21 -29.49 13.61
CA LEU A 258 -20.65 -29.56 13.41
C LEU A 258 -21.04 -30.88 12.79
N ILE A 259 -21.94 -31.61 13.46
CA ILE A 259 -22.60 -32.77 12.88
C ILE A 259 -23.59 -32.27 11.81
N PRO A 260 -23.46 -32.72 10.55
CA PRO A 260 -24.36 -32.28 9.48
C PRO A 260 -25.83 -32.49 9.85
N SER A 261 -26.63 -31.45 9.78
CA SER A 261 -28.08 -31.48 9.98
C SER A 261 -28.75 -30.64 8.89
N ARG A 262 -30.07 -30.78 8.75
CA ARG A 262 -30.84 -30.01 7.78
C ARG A 262 -30.75 -28.50 8.04
N GLU A 263 -30.65 -28.10 9.30
CA GLU A 263 -30.58 -26.71 9.77
C GLU A 263 -29.23 -26.07 9.47
N ASN A 264 -28.13 -26.84 9.48
CA ASN A 264 -26.78 -26.33 9.29
C ASN A 264 -26.14 -26.74 7.95
N ALA A 265 -26.86 -27.44 7.09
CA ALA A 265 -26.35 -27.93 5.81
C ALA A 265 -25.83 -26.81 4.91
N PHE A 266 -26.34 -25.57 5.03
CA PHE A 266 -25.88 -24.42 4.28
C PHE A 266 -24.48 -23.95 4.70
N LEU A 267 -24.05 -24.25 5.94
CA LEU A 267 -22.70 -23.95 6.47
C LEU A 267 -21.68 -24.99 6.02
N LEU A 268 -22.12 -26.21 5.70
CA LEU A 268 -21.29 -27.37 5.43
C LEU A 268 -21.22 -27.70 3.91
N ARG A 269 -21.50 -26.75 3.04
CA ARG A 269 -21.36 -26.96 1.59
C ARG A 269 -19.90 -27.27 1.27
N GLU A 270 -19.66 -28.41 0.61
CA GLU A 270 -18.36 -28.74 0.05
C GLU A 270 -17.89 -27.60 -0.86
N ARG A 271 -16.61 -27.24 -0.68
CA ARG A 271 -15.94 -26.22 -1.48
C ARG A 271 -15.59 -26.79 -2.85
#